data_9136d24ec03f159de51018159ece000e
#
_entry.id   9136d24ec03f159de51018159ece000e
#
_cell.length_a   1.000
_cell.length_b   1.000
_cell.length_c   1.000
_cell.angle_alpha   90.00
_cell.angle_beta   90.00
_cell.angle_gamma   90.00
#
_symmetry.space_group_name_H-M   'P 1'
#
loop_
_entity.id
_entity.type
_entity.pdbx_description
1 polymer ?
#
loop_
_entity_poly.entity_id
_entity_poly.type
_entity_poly.pdbx_seq_one_letter_code
_entity_poly.pdbx_strand_id
1 'polypeptide(L)'
;HLRQKGWFDKTCIAMDERPMKDMQAAIKVIKDADKDYKISLAGIYHEEIERDLYYYCIAYGHDFPQDVLARRRAEGKISTYYTCCTEGFPNTFTFSPPAEAAWMAVHALGGDYDGYLRWSYNSWTRDPLRDSRFRSWAAGDTYCIYPGPRSSIRFERLIEGLQICEKIVQLRKEYTRTGQKAKLQKLNKMVKKFTPQAVPASKRALAAPMVEAIEQLLN
;
A
#
# COMPACT_ATOMS: atom_id res chain seq x y z
N HIS A 1 -22.87 8.44 18.58
CA HIS A 1 -21.92 9.55 18.41
C HIS A 1 -21.41 9.65 16.96
N LEU A 2 -20.85 8.60 16.34
CA LEU A 2 -20.32 8.64 14.97
C LEU A 2 -21.38 9.03 13.94
N ARG A 3 -22.59 8.45 14.00
CA ARG A 3 -23.72 8.81 13.12
C ARG A 3 -24.12 10.28 13.29
N GLN A 4 -24.17 10.79 14.53
CA GLN A 4 -24.51 12.19 14.82
C GLN A 4 -23.48 13.17 14.25
N LYS A 5 -22.20 12.76 14.18
CA LYS A 5 -21.11 13.57 13.61
C LYS A 5 -20.96 13.41 12.09
N GLY A 6 -21.71 12.52 11.45
CA GLY A 6 -21.54 12.20 10.03
C GLY A 6 -20.23 11.47 9.73
N TRP A 7 -19.64 10.78 10.70
CA TRP A 7 -18.38 10.09 10.56
C TRP A 7 -18.53 8.57 10.42
N PHE A 8 -19.72 8.04 10.63
CA PHE A 8 -19.95 6.59 10.63
C PHE A 8 -19.46 5.92 9.34
N ASP A 9 -19.84 6.48 8.18
CA ASP A 9 -19.47 5.92 6.88
C ASP A 9 -17.98 6.07 6.53
N LYS A 10 -17.26 6.91 7.29
CA LYS A 10 -15.81 7.15 7.16
C LYS A 10 -14.97 6.35 8.16
N THR A 11 -15.62 5.55 9.01
CA THR A 11 -14.96 4.82 10.10
C THR A 11 -14.96 3.34 9.82
N CYS A 12 -13.82 2.69 10.03
CA CYS A 12 -13.68 1.23 10.10
C CYS A 12 -13.27 0.82 11.51
N ILE A 13 -13.76 -0.32 11.96
CA ILE A 13 -13.21 -1.01 13.12
C ILE A 13 -12.05 -1.86 12.62
N ALA A 14 -10.84 -1.53 13.06
CA ALA A 14 -9.64 -2.23 12.66
C ALA A 14 -9.38 -3.43 13.56
N MET A 15 -9.02 -4.55 12.96
CA MET A 15 -8.46 -5.70 13.67
C MET A 15 -7.13 -6.09 13.06
N ASP A 16 -6.28 -6.69 13.86
CA ASP A 16 -5.02 -7.29 13.45
C ASP A 16 -5.24 -8.79 13.15
N GLU A 17 -4.34 -9.38 12.37
CA GLU A 17 -4.39 -10.80 12.05
C GLU A 17 -4.20 -11.65 13.31
N ARG A 18 -5.09 -12.60 13.49
CA ARG A 18 -5.14 -13.55 14.62
C ARG A 18 -5.58 -14.91 14.07
N PRO A 19 -5.58 -15.98 14.89
CA PRO A 19 -6.17 -17.26 14.49
C PRO A 19 -7.58 -17.06 13.93
N MET A 20 -7.91 -17.75 12.87
CA MET A 20 -9.18 -17.58 12.11
C MET A 20 -10.41 -17.57 13.02
N LYS A 21 -10.47 -18.47 13.99
CA LYS A 21 -11.56 -18.55 14.98
C LYS A 21 -11.77 -17.22 15.73
N ASP A 22 -10.67 -16.55 16.09
CA ASP A 22 -10.73 -15.31 16.87
C ASP A 22 -11.16 -14.14 15.98
N MET A 23 -10.68 -14.11 14.72
CA MET A 23 -11.10 -13.11 13.73
C MET A 23 -12.60 -13.24 13.42
N GLN A 24 -13.09 -14.46 13.19
CA GLN A 24 -14.52 -14.70 12.96
C GLN A 24 -15.38 -14.32 14.17
N ALA A 25 -14.92 -14.62 15.38
CA ALA A 25 -15.62 -14.20 16.59
C ALA A 25 -15.66 -12.68 16.74
N ALA A 26 -14.57 -11.98 16.45
CA ALA A 26 -14.51 -10.52 16.47
C ALA A 26 -15.46 -9.91 15.42
N ILE A 27 -15.45 -10.42 14.19
CA ILE A 27 -16.36 -9.99 13.11
C ILE A 27 -17.81 -10.15 13.56
N LYS A 28 -18.16 -11.31 14.14
CA LYS A 28 -19.51 -11.55 14.64
C LYS A 28 -19.93 -10.53 15.69
N VAL A 29 -19.10 -10.25 16.69
CA VAL A 29 -19.40 -9.26 17.74
C VAL A 29 -19.62 -7.88 17.15
N ILE A 30 -18.78 -7.47 16.18
CA ILE A 30 -18.90 -6.17 15.52
C ILE A 30 -20.23 -6.09 14.74
N LYS A 31 -20.56 -7.14 13.97
CA LYS A 31 -21.77 -7.16 13.14
C LYS A 31 -23.05 -7.32 13.96
N ASP A 32 -23.00 -8.02 15.09
CA ASP A 32 -24.13 -8.11 16.05
C ASP A 32 -24.40 -6.75 16.70
N ALA A 33 -23.38 -5.93 16.95
CA ALA A 33 -23.55 -4.59 17.49
C ALA A 33 -24.17 -3.61 16.47
N ASP A 34 -23.71 -3.63 15.24
CA ASP A 34 -24.30 -2.90 14.10
C ASP A 34 -23.79 -3.52 12.80
N LYS A 35 -24.71 -4.06 12.00
CA LYS A 35 -24.39 -4.72 10.71
C LYS A 35 -23.68 -3.80 9.70
N ASP A 36 -23.88 -2.49 9.83
CA ASP A 36 -23.33 -1.50 8.92
C ASP A 36 -21.89 -1.09 9.28
N TYR A 37 -21.35 -1.53 10.43
CA TYR A 37 -19.94 -1.28 10.73
C TYR A 37 -19.05 -1.84 9.64
N LYS A 38 -18.17 -0.96 9.13
CA LYS A 38 -17.07 -1.34 8.23
C LYS A 38 -15.95 -1.92 9.05
N ILE A 39 -15.36 -3.02 8.56
CA ILE A 39 -14.24 -3.70 9.23
C ILE A 39 -13.01 -3.59 8.34
N SER A 40 -11.85 -3.35 8.96
CA SER A 40 -10.56 -3.39 8.28
C SER A 40 -9.65 -4.45 8.90
N LEU A 41 -8.83 -5.08 8.05
CA LEU A 41 -7.80 -6.04 8.44
C LEU A 41 -6.50 -5.74 7.69
N ALA A 42 -5.37 -5.87 8.37
CA ALA A 42 -4.05 -5.95 7.76
C ALA A 42 -3.43 -7.32 8.06
N GLY A 43 -2.98 -8.04 7.03
CA GLY A 43 -2.44 -9.40 7.17
C GLY A 43 -2.27 -10.09 5.82
N ILE A 44 -2.49 -11.39 5.78
CA ILE A 44 -2.53 -12.17 4.54
C ILE A 44 -3.98 -12.36 4.07
N TYR A 45 -4.16 -12.85 2.84
CA TYR A 45 -5.48 -13.11 2.28
C TYR A 45 -6.14 -14.33 2.95
N HIS A 46 -7.40 -14.15 3.38
CA HIS A 46 -8.25 -15.19 3.94
C HIS A 46 -9.62 -15.17 3.25
N GLU A 47 -9.90 -16.18 2.47
CA GLU A 47 -11.16 -16.30 1.73
C GLU A 47 -12.38 -16.32 2.66
N GLU A 48 -12.24 -16.95 3.83
CA GLU A 48 -13.32 -17.21 4.79
C GLU A 48 -13.92 -15.93 5.39
N ILE A 49 -13.16 -14.84 5.44
CA ILE A 49 -13.59 -13.57 6.03
C ILE A 49 -13.55 -12.39 5.06
N GLU A 50 -13.08 -12.61 3.83
CA GLU A 50 -12.87 -11.55 2.84
C GLU A 50 -14.15 -10.72 2.59
N ARG A 51 -15.31 -11.38 2.55
CA ARG A 51 -16.59 -10.73 2.29
C ARG A 51 -17.00 -9.74 3.37
N ASP A 52 -16.61 -9.97 4.61
CA ASP A 52 -16.94 -9.12 5.76
C ASP A 52 -16.05 -7.87 5.86
N LEU A 53 -14.91 -7.87 5.16
CA LEU A 53 -13.94 -6.79 5.22
C LEU A 53 -14.24 -5.72 4.18
N TYR A 54 -14.41 -4.48 4.64
CA TYR A 54 -14.52 -3.31 3.77
C TYR A 54 -13.13 -2.85 3.29
N TYR A 55 -12.18 -2.70 4.21
CA TYR A 55 -10.79 -2.33 3.92
C TYR A 55 -9.87 -3.51 4.22
N TYR A 56 -9.21 -4.01 3.19
CA TYR A 56 -8.30 -5.14 3.31
C TYR A 56 -6.90 -4.76 2.85
N CYS A 57 -5.92 -4.86 3.74
CA CYS A 57 -4.53 -4.53 3.49
C CYS A 57 -3.67 -5.80 3.54
N ILE A 58 -3.07 -6.18 2.42
CA ILE A 58 -2.31 -7.43 2.29
C ILE A 58 -0.81 -7.17 2.45
N ALA A 59 -0.11 -8.03 3.16
CA ALA A 59 1.35 -7.97 3.26
C ALA A 59 2.00 -8.15 1.88
N TYR A 60 3.02 -7.34 1.59
CA TYR A 60 3.76 -7.42 0.32
C TYR A 60 4.28 -8.85 0.08
N GLY A 61 4.18 -9.30 -1.16
CA GLY A 61 4.63 -10.64 -1.55
C GLY A 61 3.63 -11.77 -1.31
N HIS A 62 2.51 -11.49 -0.64
CA HIS A 62 1.40 -12.42 -0.54
C HIS A 62 0.39 -12.21 -1.66
N ASP A 63 -0.21 -13.29 -2.11
CA ASP A 63 -1.17 -13.26 -3.21
C ASP A 63 -2.52 -12.68 -2.76
N PHE A 64 -3.05 -11.78 -3.57
CA PHE A 64 -4.45 -11.33 -3.50
C PHE A 64 -5.08 -11.66 -4.86
N PRO A 65 -6.06 -12.58 -4.93
CA PRO A 65 -6.63 -13.01 -6.20
C PRO A 65 -7.17 -11.84 -7.02
N GLN A 66 -6.81 -11.77 -8.30
CA GLN A 66 -7.11 -10.61 -9.16
C GLN A 66 -8.60 -10.44 -9.42
N ASP A 67 -9.35 -11.52 -9.51
CA ASP A 67 -10.80 -11.51 -9.63
C ASP A 67 -11.47 -10.97 -8.36
N VAL A 68 -10.92 -11.30 -7.19
CA VAL A 68 -11.37 -10.75 -5.90
C VAL A 68 -11.10 -9.25 -5.82
N LEU A 69 -9.90 -8.78 -6.22
CA LEU A 69 -9.59 -7.34 -6.27
C LEU A 69 -10.56 -6.59 -7.19
N ALA A 70 -10.82 -7.13 -8.38
CA ALA A 70 -11.75 -6.54 -9.34
C ALA A 70 -13.18 -6.46 -8.78
N ARG A 71 -13.66 -7.55 -8.16
CA ARG A 71 -14.98 -7.61 -7.53
C ARG A 71 -15.08 -6.63 -6.36
N ARG A 72 -14.10 -6.62 -5.46
CA ARG A 72 -14.07 -5.69 -4.31
C ARG A 72 -14.14 -4.23 -4.75
N ARG A 73 -13.39 -3.87 -5.81
CA ARG A 73 -13.45 -2.52 -6.39
C ARG A 73 -14.84 -2.19 -6.95
N ALA A 74 -15.48 -3.14 -7.64
CA ALA A 74 -16.84 -2.96 -8.14
C ALA A 74 -17.87 -2.80 -7.00
N GLU A 75 -17.63 -3.43 -5.85
CA GLU A 75 -18.43 -3.29 -4.62
C GLU A 75 -18.10 -2.01 -3.80
N GLY A 76 -17.16 -1.19 -4.25
CA GLY A 76 -16.72 0.02 -3.54
C GLY A 76 -15.91 -0.29 -2.27
N LYS A 77 -15.35 -1.49 -2.15
CA LYS A 77 -14.43 -1.88 -1.07
C LYS A 77 -12.99 -1.46 -1.41
N ILE A 78 -12.19 -1.28 -0.39
CA ILE A 78 -10.79 -0.83 -0.51
C ILE A 78 -9.85 -2.02 -0.32
N SER A 79 -8.89 -2.15 -1.22
CA SER A 79 -7.85 -3.18 -1.18
C SER A 79 -6.48 -2.56 -1.37
N THR A 80 -5.64 -2.61 -0.33
CA THR A 80 -4.29 -2.05 -0.35
C THR A 80 -3.25 -3.12 -0.02
N TYR A 81 -1.99 -2.76 -0.12
CA TYR A 81 -0.91 -3.58 0.40
C TYR A 81 -0.03 -2.79 1.36
N TYR A 82 0.77 -3.48 2.17
CA TYR A 82 1.72 -2.84 3.07
C TYR A 82 3.08 -3.54 3.07
N THR A 83 4.10 -2.83 3.55
CA THR A 83 5.41 -3.38 3.91
C THR A 83 5.70 -3.11 5.38
N CYS A 84 6.45 -4.01 6.01
CA CYS A 84 6.84 -3.87 7.41
C CYS A 84 8.30 -4.33 7.63
N CYS A 85 8.63 -4.82 8.80
CA CYS A 85 9.98 -5.28 9.15
C CYS A 85 10.40 -6.59 8.45
N THR A 86 9.46 -7.34 7.88
CA THR A 86 9.71 -8.66 7.27
C THR A 86 10.26 -8.58 5.85
N GLU A 87 9.92 -7.52 5.11
CA GLU A 87 10.36 -7.37 3.72
C GLU A 87 11.72 -6.66 3.65
N GLY A 88 12.75 -7.37 3.20
CA GLY A 88 14.05 -6.76 2.90
C GLY A 88 14.02 -5.87 1.66
N PHE A 89 13.05 -6.09 0.76
CA PHE A 89 12.77 -5.33 -0.46
C PHE A 89 11.32 -5.54 -0.90
N PRO A 90 10.61 -4.48 -1.36
CA PRO A 90 10.98 -3.06 -1.22
C PRO A 90 10.71 -2.57 0.20
N ASN A 91 11.47 -1.59 0.68
CA ASN A 91 11.20 -1.02 2.00
C ASN A 91 11.70 0.44 2.12
N THR A 92 11.39 1.07 3.27
CA THR A 92 11.81 2.43 3.63
C THR A 92 12.73 2.44 4.85
N PHE A 93 13.58 1.43 5.02
CA PHE A 93 14.62 1.45 6.04
C PHE A 93 15.63 2.58 5.76
N THR A 94 16.37 3.03 6.77
CA THR A 94 17.40 4.08 6.58
C THR A 94 18.52 3.65 5.63
N PHE A 95 18.71 2.36 5.44
CA PHE A 95 19.68 1.75 4.52
C PHE A 95 19.06 1.24 3.21
N SER A 96 17.74 1.34 3.03
CA SER A 96 17.10 1.00 1.76
C SER A 96 17.46 2.03 0.69
N PRO A 97 17.80 1.62 -0.54
CA PRO A 97 17.92 2.53 -1.66
C PRO A 97 16.67 3.42 -1.80
N PRO A 98 16.82 4.75 -1.90
CA PRO A 98 15.67 5.66 -1.91
C PRO A 98 14.63 5.40 -3.01
N ALA A 99 15.07 4.87 -4.17
CA ALA A 99 14.19 4.50 -5.27
C ALA A 99 13.15 3.43 -4.90
N GLU A 100 13.40 2.64 -3.86
CA GLU A 100 12.43 1.63 -3.40
C GLU A 100 11.14 2.28 -2.91
N ALA A 101 11.21 3.45 -2.28
CA ALA A 101 10.03 4.16 -1.82
C ALA A 101 9.13 4.61 -3.00
N ALA A 102 9.72 5.15 -4.08
CA ALA A 102 8.98 5.49 -5.30
C ALA A 102 8.44 4.23 -6.00
N TRP A 103 9.24 3.17 -6.08
CA TRP A 103 8.83 1.89 -6.66
C TRP A 103 7.61 1.31 -5.94
N MET A 104 7.57 1.36 -4.60
CA MET A 104 6.43 0.88 -3.80
C MET A 104 5.13 1.58 -4.16
N ALA A 105 5.15 2.89 -4.34
CA ALA A 105 3.96 3.63 -4.74
C ALA A 105 3.43 3.13 -6.09
N VAL A 106 4.31 2.96 -7.09
CA VAL A 106 3.91 2.48 -8.43
C VAL A 106 3.46 1.02 -8.41
N HIS A 107 4.05 0.20 -7.52
CA HIS A 107 3.60 -1.18 -7.34
C HIS A 107 2.12 -1.28 -6.95
N ALA A 108 1.57 -0.32 -6.21
CA ALA A 108 0.12 -0.32 -5.95
C ALA A 108 -0.69 -0.42 -7.24
N LEU A 109 -0.34 0.37 -8.26
CA LEU A 109 -1.00 0.31 -9.57
C LEU A 109 -0.62 -0.95 -10.37
N GLY A 110 0.61 -1.45 -10.22
CA GLY A 110 1.10 -2.66 -10.87
C GLY A 110 0.37 -3.92 -10.41
N GLY A 111 0.06 -3.98 -9.12
CA GLY A 111 -0.65 -5.07 -8.44
C GLY A 111 -2.18 -4.91 -8.43
N ASP A 112 -2.71 -3.85 -9.07
CA ASP A 112 -4.14 -3.52 -9.05
C ASP A 112 -4.71 -3.22 -7.65
N TYR A 113 -3.87 -2.74 -6.73
CA TYR A 113 -4.29 -2.24 -5.43
C TYR A 113 -4.81 -0.80 -5.52
N ASP A 114 -5.64 -0.41 -4.56
CA ASP A 114 -6.16 0.95 -4.43
C ASP A 114 -5.16 1.89 -3.73
N GLY A 115 -4.10 1.35 -3.12
CA GLY A 115 -3.06 2.13 -2.48
C GLY A 115 -2.03 1.31 -1.71
N TYR A 116 -1.17 2.03 -1.03
CA TYR A 116 -0.12 1.51 -0.15
C TYR A 116 -0.32 2.02 1.27
N LEU A 117 -0.14 1.16 2.26
CA LEU A 117 -0.16 1.49 3.67
C LEU A 117 1.24 1.24 4.26
N ARG A 118 1.77 2.21 4.97
CA ARG A 118 2.94 1.98 5.81
C ARG A 118 2.47 1.60 7.21
N TRP A 119 2.90 0.44 7.71
CA TRP A 119 2.48 -0.08 8.99
C TRP A 119 2.81 0.84 10.16
N SER A 120 3.89 1.61 10.05
CA SER A 120 4.32 2.59 11.04
C SER A 120 4.96 3.80 10.36
N TYR A 121 4.47 5.00 10.67
CA TYR A 121 4.78 6.22 9.94
C TYR A 121 5.62 7.19 10.75
N ASN A 122 5.37 7.31 12.07
CA ASN A 122 5.97 8.29 12.97
C ASN A 122 6.18 7.77 14.40
N SER A 123 6.35 6.45 14.57
CA SER A 123 6.72 5.85 15.86
C SER A 123 8.21 6.03 16.10
N TRP A 124 8.55 7.15 16.69
CA TRP A 124 9.94 7.54 16.88
C TRP A 124 10.62 6.77 17.99
N THR A 125 11.93 6.57 17.85
CA THR A 125 12.84 6.18 18.91
C THR A 125 13.02 7.32 19.91
N ARG A 126 13.75 7.08 21.00
CA ARG A 126 14.05 8.12 21.99
C ARG A 126 14.78 9.33 21.40
N ASP A 127 15.72 9.08 20.50
CA ASP A 127 16.50 10.12 19.80
C ASP A 127 16.60 9.74 18.30
N PRO A 128 15.55 9.99 17.51
CA PRO A 128 15.47 9.53 16.13
C PRO A 128 16.47 10.19 15.19
N LEU A 129 17.06 11.33 15.58
CA LEU A 129 18.10 11.99 14.80
C LEU A 129 19.48 11.36 14.95
N ARG A 130 19.71 10.57 16.00
CA ARG A 130 20.97 9.89 16.27
C ARG A 130 20.87 8.39 16.11
N ASP A 131 19.74 7.80 16.48
CA ASP A 131 19.54 6.36 16.39
C ASP A 131 18.13 6.05 15.86
N SER A 132 18.08 5.45 14.68
CA SER A 132 16.84 5.07 14.01
C SER A 132 16.39 3.64 14.31
N ARG A 133 17.09 2.92 15.17
CA ARG A 133 16.78 1.54 15.56
C ARG A 133 15.73 1.52 16.66
N PHE A 134 14.64 0.82 16.44
CA PHE A 134 13.58 0.64 17.43
C PHE A 134 13.53 -0.83 17.85
N ARG A 135 14.11 -1.16 19.02
CA ARG A 135 14.24 -2.54 19.51
C ARG A 135 14.99 -3.44 18.52
N SER A 136 14.39 -4.59 18.15
CA SER A 136 14.94 -5.56 17.19
C SER A 136 14.62 -5.27 15.74
N TRP A 137 13.84 -4.24 15.45
CA TRP A 137 13.44 -3.91 14.08
C TRP A 137 14.53 -3.15 13.34
N ALA A 138 14.49 -3.25 12.02
CA ALA A 138 15.45 -2.58 11.16
C ALA A 138 15.44 -1.06 11.35
N ALA A 139 16.60 -0.44 11.20
CA ALA A 139 16.74 1.00 11.39
C ALA A 139 15.82 1.78 10.44
N GLY A 140 14.98 2.64 11.00
CA GLY A 140 13.99 3.45 10.27
C GLY A 140 12.70 2.72 9.89
N ASP A 141 12.50 1.48 10.33
CA ASP A 141 11.28 0.73 10.05
C ASP A 141 10.03 1.40 10.63
N THR A 142 10.13 1.99 11.82
CA THR A 142 8.98 2.52 12.54
C THR A 142 8.62 3.96 12.21
N TYR A 143 9.37 4.63 11.32
CA TYR A 143 9.05 5.99 10.89
C TYR A 143 9.67 6.38 9.55
N CYS A 144 8.96 7.22 8.80
CA CYS A 144 9.41 7.81 7.54
C CYS A 144 9.71 9.30 7.67
N ILE A 145 9.15 9.98 8.67
CA ILE A 145 9.36 11.40 8.98
C ILE A 145 9.98 11.56 10.36
N TYR A 146 10.65 12.69 10.59
CA TYR A 146 11.29 13.02 11.86
C TYR A 146 10.45 13.99 12.69
N PRO A 147 10.68 14.10 14.02
CA PRO A 147 9.97 15.05 14.87
C PRO A 147 10.12 16.49 14.37
N GLY A 148 9.03 17.26 14.52
CA GLY A 148 8.92 18.59 13.94
C GLY A 148 8.69 18.52 12.42
N PRO A 149 8.77 19.65 11.69
CA PRO A 149 8.50 19.68 10.25
C PRO A 149 9.73 19.20 9.45
N ARG A 150 10.22 17.99 9.76
CA ARG A 150 11.39 17.43 9.10
C ARG A 150 11.01 16.21 8.28
N SER A 151 11.24 16.31 6.99
CA SER A 151 11.10 15.20 6.05
C SER A 151 12.31 14.27 6.08
N SER A 152 12.26 13.22 5.28
CA SER A 152 13.39 12.34 4.98
C SER A 152 13.41 12.04 3.49
N ILE A 153 14.58 11.66 2.96
CA ILE A 153 14.69 11.26 1.57
C ILE A 153 13.75 10.08 1.23
N ARG A 154 13.49 9.19 2.18
CA ARG A 154 12.57 8.06 2.03
C ARG A 154 11.13 8.54 1.81
N PHE A 155 10.73 9.56 2.56
CA PHE A 155 9.41 10.16 2.46
C PHE A 155 9.26 10.99 1.18
N GLU A 156 10.26 11.79 0.82
CA GLU A 156 10.25 12.57 -0.42
C GLU A 156 10.16 11.64 -1.66
N ARG A 157 10.88 10.54 -1.66
CA ARG A 157 10.80 9.54 -2.73
C ARG A 157 9.45 8.82 -2.75
N LEU A 158 8.80 8.64 -1.61
CA LEU A 158 7.43 8.11 -1.57
C LEU A 158 6.44 9.12 -2.17
N ILE A 159 6.58 10.42 -1.85
CA ILE A 159 5.77 11.50 -2.46
C ILE A 159 5.95 11.51 -3.98
N GLU A 160 7.17 11.44 -4.46
CA GLU A 160 7.46 11.35 -5.90
C GLU A 160 6.75 10.15 -6.55
N GLY A 161 6.83 8.97 -5.91
CA GLY A 161 6.10 7.80 -6.38
C GLY A 161 4.59 7.99 -6.44
N LEU A 162 4.00 8.71 -5.47
CA LEU A 162 2.58 9.07 -5.48
C LEU A 162 2.26 10.04 -6.64
N GLN A 163 3.12 11.00 -6.92
CA GLN A 163 2.96 11.92 -8.07
C GLN A 163 3.03 11.17 -9.41
N ILE A 164 3.94 10.19 -9.52
CA ILE A 164 3.99 9.28 -10.68
C ILE A 164 2.66 8.54 -10.82
N CYS A 165 2.12 7.98 -9.74
CA CYS A 165 0.83 7.28 -9.75
C CYS A 165 -0.30 8.18 -10.21
N GLU A 166 -0.41 9.39 -9.68
CA GLU A 166 -1.42 10.35 -10.11
C GLU A 166 -1.32 10.69 -11.60
N LYS A 167 -0.11 10.92 -12.10
CA LYS A 167 0.11 11.16 -13.54
C LYS A 167 -0.30 9.96 -14.39
N ILE A 168 0.01 8.73 -13.95
CA ILE A 168 -0.43 7.50 -14.62
C ILE A 168 -1.96 7.44 -14.69
N VAL A 169 -2.64 7.70 -13.56
CA VAL A 169 -4.11 7.67 -13.49
C VAL A 169 -4.72 8.70 -14.44
N GLN A 170 -4.19 9.91 -14.48
CA GLN A 170 -4.66 10.96 -15.39
C GLN A 170 -4.44 10.60 -16.86
N LEU A 171 -3.25 10.11 -17.21
CA LEU A 171 -2.95 9.69 -18.58
C LEU A 171 -3.80 8.49 -19.03
N ARG A 172 -4.10 7.53 -18.14
CA ARG A 172 -5.03 6.44 -18.43
C ARG A 172 -6.42 6.96 -18.80
N LYS A 173 -6.94 7.93 -18.05
CA LYS A 173 -8.23 8.60 -18.32
C LYS A 173 -8.18 9.33 -19.64
N GLU A 174 -7.14 10.11 -19.88
CA GLU A 174 -6.96 10.88 -21.11
C GLU A 174 -6.87 9.98 -22.35
N TYR A 175 -5.98 8.98 -22.32
CA TYR A 175 -5.79 8.07 -23.46
C TYR A 175 -7.04 7.25 -23.77
N THR A 176 -7.82 6.88 -22.73
CA THR A 176 -9.12 6.23 -22.91
C THR A 176 -10.11 7.18 -23.58
N ARG A 177 -10.25 8.41 -23.07
CA ARG A 177 -11.16 9.42 -23.59
C ARG A 177 -10.83 9.84 -25.04
N THR A 178 -9.54 9.92 -25.37
CA THR A 178 -9.06 10.36 -26.69
C THR A 178 -8.77 9.22 -27.68
N GLY A 179 -9.05 7.98 -27.30
CA GLY A 179 -8.85 6.80 -28.16
C GLY A 179 -7.38 6.46 -28.46
N GLN A 180 -6.42 6.93 -27.66
CA GLN A 180 -4.99 6.69 -27.84
C GLN A 180 -4.58 5.29 -27.35
N LYS A 181 -5.14 4.24 -27.95
CA LYS A 181 -5.00 2.84 -27.52
C LYS A 181 -3.54 2.38 -27.39
N ALA A 182 -2.69 2.73 -28.35
CA ALA A 182 -1.28 2.32 -28.34
C ALA A 182 -0.51 2.92 -27.16
N LYS A 183 -0.75 4.19 -26.82
CA LYS A 183 -0.14 4.84 -25.66
C LYS A 183 -0.65 4.22 -24.35
N LEU A 184 -1.95 3.96 -24.25
CA LEU A 184 -2.55 3.31 -23.09
C LEU A 184 -1.95 1.91 -22.87
N GLN A 185 -1.81 1.12 -23.93
CA GLN A 185 -1.19 -0.20 -23.85
C GLN A 185 0.27 -0.13 -23.43
N LYS A 186 1.06 0.80 -23.97
CA LYS A 186 2.47 1.00 -23.60
C LYS A 186 2.59 1.37 -22.13
N LEU A 187 1.77 2.31 -21.64
CA LEU A 187 1.72 2.73 -20.25
C LEU A 187 1.36 1.56 -19.32
N ASN A 188 0.28 0.85 -19.61
CA ASN A 188 -0.16 -0.28 -18.81
C ASN A 188 0.88 -1.42 -18.78
N LYS A 189 1.52 -1.72 -19.91
CA LYS A 189 2.60 -2.71 -19.98
C LYS A 189 3.79 -2.32 -19.08
N MET A 190 4.12 -1.04 -19.00
CA MET A 190 5.19 -0.57 -18.12
C MET A 190 4.80 -0.68 -16.64
N VAL A 191 3.60 -0.22 -16.27
CA VAL A 191 3.09 -0.28 -14.89
C VAL A 191 3.03 -1.73 -14.39
N LYS A 192 2.58 -2.68 -15.22
CA LYS A 192 2.51 -4.11 -14.87
C LYS A 192 3.87 -4.78 -14.60
N LYS A 193 4.99 -4.11 -14.87
CA LYS A 193 6.32 -4.60 -14.47
C LYS A 193 6.65 -4.32 -13.00
N PHE A 194 5.92 -3.42 -12.33
CA PHE A 194 6.13 -3.13 -10.91
C PHE A 194 5.47 -4.19 -10.03
N THR A 195 6.04 -5.39 -10.05
CA THR A 195 5.53 -6.55 -9.28
C THR A 195 6.67 -7.32 -8.62
N PRO A 196 6.41 -8.09 -7.55
CA PRO A 196 7.41 -8.92 -6.89
C PRO A 196 8.07 -9.92 -7.83
N GLN A 197 7.33 -10.43 -8.81
CA GLN A 197 7.83 -11.40 -9.80
C GLN A 197 8.85 -10.75 -10.76
N ALA A 198 8.62 -9.51 -11.15
CA ALA A 198 9.54 -8.78 -12.05
C ALA A 198 10.79 -8.27 -11.33
N VAL A 199 10.64 -7.86 -10.07
CA VAL A 199 11.74 -7.35 -9.23
C VAL A 199 11.78 -8.11 -7.91
N PRO A 200 12.33 -9.33 -7.88
CA PRO A 200 12.56 -10.04 -6.63
C PRO A 200 13.66 -9.34 -5.80
N ALA A 201 13.70 -9.62 -4.51
CA ALA A 201 14.67 -9.00 -3.57
C ALA A 201 16.13 -9.12 -4.03
N SER A 202 16.50 -10.23 -4.69
CA SER A 202 17.83 -10.43 -5.28
C SER A 202 18.16 -9.47 -6.42
N LYS A 203 17.17 -8.81 -7.01
CA LYS A 203 17.31 -7.85 -8.11
C LYS A 203 16.84 -6.45 -7.72
N ARG A 204 16.88 -6.10 -6.44
CA ARG A 204 16.44 -4.79 -5.91
C ARG A 204 17.07 -3.58 -6.62
N ALA A 205 18.28 -3.73 -7.16
CA ALA A 205 18.95 -2.68 -7.94
C ALA A 205 18.17 -2.24 -9.19
N LEU A 206 17.23 -3.07 -9.69
CA LEU A 206 16.37 -2.71 -10.81
C LEU A 206 15.29 -1.68 -10.44
N ALA A 207 15.02 -1.43 -9.16
CA ALA A 207 14.00 -0.46 -8.75
C ALA A 207 14.29 0.95 -9.30
N ALA A 208 15.53 1.43 -9.20
CA ALA A 208 15.92 2.76 -9.68
C ALA A 208 15.71 2.92 -11.20
N PRO A 209 16.33 2.08 -12.07
CA PRO A 209 16.12 2.25 -13.51
C PRO A 209 14.67 2.03 -13.95
N MET A 210 13.86 1.27 -13.20
CA MET A 210 12.43 1.15 -13.50
C MET A 210 11.65 2.42 -13.17
N VAL A 211 11.96 3.09 -12.05
CA VAL A 211 11.36 4.37 -11.70
C VAL A 211 11.75 5.43 -12.75
N GLU A 212 13.01 5.52 -13.11
CA GLU A 212 13.48 6.41 -14.19
C GLU A 212 12.79 6.14 -15.53
N ALA A 213 12.62 4.87 -15.89
CA ALA A 213 11.98 4.50 -17.16
C ALA A 213 10.47 4.84 -17.19
N ILE A 214 9.76 4.73 -16.06
CA ILE A 214 8.35 5.17 -16.02
C ILE A 214 8.27 6.70 -16.07
N GLU A 215 9.12 7.42 -15.37
CA GLU A 215 9.17 8.89 -15.43
C GLU A 215 9.42 9.40 -16.85
N GLN A 216 10.38 8.81 -17.57
CA GLN A 216 10.66 9.15 -18.98
C GLN A 216 9.47 8.85 -19.89
N LEU A 217 8.69 7.81 -19.60
CA LEU A 217 7.49 7.48 -20.37
C LEU A 217 6.35 8.48 -20.13
N LEU A 218 6.32 9.12 -18.97
CA LEU A 218 5.27 10.07 -18.56
C LEU A 218 5.55 11.51 -19.05
N ASN A 219 6.76 11.82 -19.47
CA ASN A 219 7.18 13.11 -20.02
C ASN A 219 7.09 13.12 -21.54
#